data_44f65c7e27ae6cb06c7e08589e84f216
#
_entry.id   44f65c7e27ae6cb06c7e08589e84f216
#
_cell.length_a   1.000
_cell.length_b   1.000
_cell.length_c   1.000
_cell.angle_alpha   90.00
_cell.angle_beta   90.00
_cell.angle_gamma   90.00
#
_symmetry.space_group_name_H-M   'P 1'
#
loop_
_entity.id
_entity.type
_entity.pdbx_description
1 polymer ?
#
loop_
_entity_poly.entity_id
_entity_poly.type
_entity_poly.pdbx_seq_one_letter_code
_entity_poly.pdbx_strand_id
1 'polypeptide(L)'
;MKILITAPENENHTAPLKWALEQAGYSVVCWAGLGWTDARQASISLLADTQLKLGHHLVEPGDVIWIRRPLGPRPNPQTSREDAKFAANEYRSFYDSLMYLLETLPVRVFNRYAATRFIDNKSVQLVLARACGMNVPRTLMSNAPQAVREYFRGNPQRTICKAFSTHVWEKEQGGPVMVTETFELSADMLPDDEVLTFAPAIYQELVVKKFDVRMVLLGEAVYSYSLHNPKGALDWRPDATKGLLKAEAIVTPPEVEKSVLAFAAKSGLAFGSFDFAIDQQDRWWFLEVNEGGQFLWLDAFNPNLHVQEKFLAFLTLPEGSPGEAIEQAQSRFPSWQDYLASPAKDQQPPELADPEAAFVSIEP
;
A
#
# COMPACT_ATOMS: atom_id res chain seq x y z
N MET A 1 19.78 -1.28 -17.71
CA MET A 1 18.53 -1.35 -16.91
C MET A 1 18.69 -0.38 -15.75
N LYS A 2 17.86 0.61 -15.71
CA LYS A 2 17.74 1.60 -14.64
C LYS A 2 16.48 1.26 -13.84
N ILE A 3 16.51 1.46 -12.54
CA ILE A 3 15.33 1.30 -11.67
C ILE A 3 14.86 2.70 -11.28
N LEU A 4 13.64 3.05 -11.65
CA LEU A 4 13.02 4.32 -11.31
C LEU A 4 11.95 4.08 -10.23
N ILE A 5 12.10 4.76 -9.10
CA ILE A 5 11.16 4.70 -7.99
C ILE A 5 10.35 6.01 -7.99
N THR A 6 9.04 5.92 -8.14
CA THR A 6 8.20 7.11 -8.09
C THR A 6 7.77 7.40 -6.65
N ALA A 7 8.66 8.01 -5.91
CA ALA A 7 8.48 8.47 -4.53
C ALA A 7 9.56 9.49 -4.16
N PRO A 8 9.39 10.27 -3.08
CA PRO A 8 10.48 11.00 -2.47
C PRO A 8 11.64 10.06 -2.08
N GLU A 9 12.86 10.53 -2.27
CA GLU A 9 14.06 9.71 -1.99
C GLU A 9 14.17 9.30 -0.51
N ASN A 10 13.67 10.13 0.38
CA ASN A 10 13.65 9.91 1.82
C ASN A 10 12.38 9.22 2.35
N GLU A 11 11.51 8.67 1.47
CA GLU A 11 10.36 7.88 1.89
C GLU A 11 10.81 6.55 2.52
N ASN A 12 10.10 6.09 3.54
CA ASN A 12 10.47 4.98 4.44
C ASN A 12 10.86 3.68 3.74
N HIS A 13 10.26 3.36 2.59
CA HIS A 13 10.62 2.20 1.79
C HIS A 13 11.65 2.56 0.71
N THR A 14 11.56 3.77 0.17
CA THR A 14 12.42 4.21 -0.94
C THR A 14 13.88 4.25 -0.53
N ALA A 15 14.20 4.88 0.59
CA ALA A 15 15.58 5.08 0.99
C ALA A 15 16.36 3.77 1.25
N PRO A 16 15.85 2.80 2.05
CA PRO A 16 16.56 1.54 2.25
C PRO A 16 16.64 0.69 0.99
N LEU A 17 15.57 0.65 0.19
CA LEU A 17 15.56 -0.14 -1.04
C LEU A 17 16.48 0.47 -2.12
N LYS A 18 16.49 1.81 -2.26
CA LYS A 18 17.43 2.51 -3.13
C LYS A 18 18.88 2.18 -2.73
N TRP A 19 19.20 2.34 -1.44
CA TRP A 19 20.52 2.03 -0.93
C TRP A 19 20.94 0.58 -1.25
N ALA A 20 20.07 -0.39 -0.96
CA ALA A 20 20.38 -1.80 -1.17
C ALA A 20 20.56 -2.13 -2.65
N LEU A 21 19.76 -1.56 -3.55
CA LEU A 21 19.91 -1.70 -5.00
C LEU A 21 21.27 -1.11 -5.49
N GLU A 22 21.63 0.07 -5.00
CA GLU A 22 22.91 0.71 -5.35
C GLU A 22 24.11 -0.08 -4.84
N GLN A 23 24.04 -0.67 -3.63
CA GLN A 23 25.07 -1.60 -3.13
C GLN A 23 25.18 -2.85 -4.00
N ALA A 24 24.07 -3.33 -4.57
CA ALA A 24 24.04 -4.44 -5.51
C ALA A 24 24.44 -4.04 -6.96
N GLY A 25 24.85 -2.77 -7.19
CA GLY A 25 25.35 -2.28 -8.48
C GLY A 25 24.29 -1.83 -9.47
N TYR A 26 23.04 -1.62 -9.05
CA TYR A 26 21.99 -1.10 -9.91
C TYR A 26 22.02 0.43 -9.96
N SER A 27 21.66 1.01 -11.10
CA SER A 27 21.41 2.44 -11.25
C SER A 27 19.99 2.73 -10.78
N VAL A 28 19.83 3.54 -9.73
CA VAL A 28 18.53 3.87 -9.14
C VAL A 28 18.26 5.37 -9.22
N VAL A 29 17.05 5.72 -9.58
CA VAL A 29 16.58 7.10 -9.71
C VAL A 29 15.26 7.25 -8.98
N CYS A 30 15.11 8.34 -8.22
CA CYS A 30 13.87 8.70 -7.58
C CYS A 30 13.21 9.90 -8.28
N TRP A 31 11.90 9.79 -8.51
CA TRP A 31 11.08 10.91 -8.95
C TRP A 31 9.91 11.07 -7.98
N ALA A 32 9.92 12.18 -7.26
CA ALA A 32 8.96 12.41 -6.17
C ALA A 32 7.50 12.66 -6.64
N GLY A 33 7.25 12.70 -7.95
CA GLY A 33 5.94 12.98 -8.53
C GLY A 33 5.88 14.34 -9.22
N LEU A 34 4.81 14.57 -9.99
CA LEU A 34 4.64 15.77 -10.82
C LEU A 34 4.55 17.04 -9.97
N GLY A 35 5.30 18.07 -10.36
CA GLY A 35 5.30 19.36 -9.69
C GLY A 35 6.00 20.45 -10.47
N TRP A 36 6.03 21.65 -9.92
CA TRP A 36 6.55 22.87 -10.57
C TRP A 36 8.07 23.02 -10.48
N THR A 37 8.74 22.32 -9.57
CA THR A 37 10.21 22.35 -9.45
C THR A 37 10.87 21.49 -10.51
N ASP A 38 12.08 21.82 -10.95
CA ASP A 38 12.79 21.11 -12.03
C ASP A 38 12.88 19.58 -11.79
N ALA A 39 13.16 19.16 -10.56
CA ALA A 39 13.23 17.75 -10.20
C ALA A 39 11.88 17.02 -10.30
N ARG A 40 10.76 17.76 -10.31
CA ARG A 40 9.40 17.23 -10.35
C ARG A 40 8.68 17.47 -11.68
N GLN A 41 9.29 18.21 -12.58
CA GLN A 41 8.72 18.40 -13.93
C GLN A 41 8.65 17.07 -14.69
N ALA A 42 7.81 17.03 -15.70
CA ALA A 42 7.75 15.91 -16.64
C ALA A 42 7.49 16.43 -18.05
N SER A 43 7.91 15.70 -19.05
CA SER A 43 7.59 16.01 -20.45
C SER A 43 7.32 14.76 -21.25
N ILE A 44 6.32 14.82 -22.11
CA ILE A 44 5.98 13.85 -23.14
C ILE A 44 6.27 14.47 -24.48
N SER A 45 7.08 13.83 -25.30
CA SER A 45 7.36 14.23 -26.68
C SER A 45 6.87 13.15 -27.63
N LEU A 46 6.07 13.52 -28.60
CA LEU A 46 5.50 12.66 -29.63
C LEU A 46 5.95 13.12 -31.03
N LEU A 47 7.22 13.53 -31.15
CA LEU A 47 7.78 14.03 -32.41
C LEU A 47 8.11 12.86 -33.37
N ALA A 48 9.37 12.43 -33.41
CA ALA A 48 9.77 11.27 -34.24
C ALA A 48 9.50 9.95 -33.47
N ASP A 49 9.88 9.93 -32.18
CA ASP A 49 9.68 8.82 -31.26
C ASP A 49 8.95 9.31 -30.00
N THR A 50 8.27 8.38 -29.32
CA THR A 50 7.68 8.67 -28.02
C THR A 50 8.77 8.73 -26.96
N GLN A 51 8.96 9.90 -26.37
CA GLN A 51 9.90 10.10 -25.28
C GLN A 51 9.17 10.60 -24.04
N LEU A 52 9.50 10.02 -22.90
CA LEU A 52 9.03 10.44 -21.59
C LEU A 52 10.22 10.81 -20.71
N LYS A 53 10.15 12.02 -20.14
CA LYS A 53 11.14 12.51 -19.18
C LYS A 53 10.46 12.79 -17.85
N LEU A 54 11.02 12.30 -16.75
CA LEU A 54 10.57 12.49 -15.39
C LEU A 54 11.68 13.20 -14.59
N GLY A 55 11.46 14.46 -14.21
CA GLY A 55 12.53 15.32 -13.72
C GLY A 55 13.66 15.42 -14.75
N HIS A 56 14.86 15.03 -14.35
CA HIS A 56 16.04 15.02 -15.23
C HIS A 56 16.25 13.70 -15.98
N HIS A 57 15.38 12.70 -15.79
CA HIS A 57 15.60 11.34 -16.26
C HIS A 57 14.74 10.99 -17.46
N LEU A 58 15.39 10.58 -18.54
CA LEU A 58 14.73 9.99 -19.71
C LEU A 58 14.38 8.53 -19.37
N VAL A 59 13.13 8.17 -19.59
CA VAL A 59 12.66 6.77 -19.50
C VAL A 59 13.09 6.03 -20.75
N GLU A 60 13.78 4.91 -20.60
CA GLU A 60 14.38 4.15 -21.70
C GLU A 60 13.81 2.73 -21.75
N PRO A 61 13.80 2.09 -22.93
CA PRO A 61 13.41 0.69 -23.07
C PRO A 61 14.19 -0.23 -22.12
N GLY A 62 13.45 -1.11 -21.41
CA GLY A 62 14.06 -2.04 -20.46
C GLY A 62 14.24 -1.47 -19.05
N ASP A 63 13.87 -0.21 -18.80
CA ASP A 63 13.83 0.32 -17.44
C ASP A 63 12.73 -0.37 -16.62
N VAL A 64 12.96 -0.41 -15.31
CA VAL A 64 12.00 -0.91 -14.32
C VAL A 64 11.47 0.29 -13.53
N ILE A 65 10.15 0.41 -13.45
CA ILE A 65 9.49 1.52 -12.77
C ILE A 65 8.64 0.96 -11.63
N TRP A 66 8.99 1.32 -10.42
CA TRP A 66 8.17 1.03 -9.25
C TRP A 66 7.36 2.25 -8.85
N ILE A 67 6.04 2.18 -9.08
CA ILE A 67 5.10 3.20 -8.63
C ILE A 67 4.85 2.98 -7.14
N ARG A 68 5.60 3.74 -6.32
CA ARG A 68 5.53 3.56 -4.86
C ARG A 68 4.53 4.53 -4.21
N ARG A 69 4.89 5.77 -4.08
CA ARG A 69 4.07 6.84 -3.46
C ARG A 69 4.49 8.20 -4.03
N PRO A 70 4.20 8.46 -5.30
CA PRO A 70 4.48 9.77 -5.85
C PRO A 70 3.63 10.82 -5.12
N LEU A 71 4.26 11.93 -4.79
CA LEU A 71 3.53 13.09 -4.26
C LEU A 71 2.49 13.54 -5.29
N GLY A 72 1.31 13.90 -4.81
CA GLY A 72 0.26 14.40 -5.69
C GLY A 72 0.73 15.58 -6.57
N PRO A 73 0.11 15.76 -7.73
CA PRO A 73 0.44 16.87 -8.63
C PRO A 73 0.31 18.21 -7.92
N ARG A 74 1.38 19.02 -7.94
CA ARG A 74 1.41 20.33 -7.25
C ARG A 74 1.76 21.45 -8.23
N PRO A 75 0.80 22.33 -8.59
CA PRO A 75 1.06 23.57 -9.33
C PRO A 75 1.98 24.50 -8.55
N ASN A 76 2.54 25.49 -9.24
CA ASN A 76 3.32 26.55 -8.61
C ASN A 76 2.46 27.27 -7.53
N PRO A 77 2.90 27.36 -6.27
CA PRO A 77 2.16 28.04 -5.21
C PRO A 77 1.97 29.55 -5.46
N GLN A 78 2.73 30.14 -6.38
CA GLN A 78 2.59 31.53 -6.82
C GLN A 78 1.49 31.69 -7.89
N THR A 79 0.83 30.60 -8.33
CA THR A 79 -0.31 30.69 -9.24
C THR A 79 -1.39 31.58 -8.67
N SER A 80 -1.95 32.48 -9.46
CA SER A 80 -3.00 33.38 -9.03
C SER A 80 -4.22 32.60 -8.48
N ARG A 81 -4.96 33.18 -7.56
CA ARG A 81 -6.16 32.54 -7.00
C ARG A 81 -7.21 32.21 -8.08
N GLU A 82 -7.26 33.04 -9.13
CA GLU A 82 -8.17 32.89 -10.27
C GLU A 82 -7.78 31.66 -11.12
N ASP A 83 -6.48 31.44 -11.33
CA ASP A 83 -5.95 30.35 -12.15
C ASP A 83 -5.70 29.06 -11.37
N ALA A 84 -5.74 29.09 -10.04
CA ALA A 84 -5.36 27.95 -9.20
C ALA A 84 -6.15 26.66 -9.52
N LYS A 85 -7.47 26.81 -9.75
CA LYS A 85 -8.33 25.66 -10.11
C LYS A 85 -7.99 25.09 -11.48
N PHE A 86 -7.74 25.98 -12.46
CA PHE A 86 -7.33 25.58 -13.81
C PHE A 86 -5.98 24.85 -13.75
N ALA A 87 -4.98 25.45 -13.11
CA ALA A 87 -3.66 24.82 -12.95
C ALA A 87 -3.75 23.44 -12.26
N ALA A 88 -4.52 23.32 -11.18
CA ALA A 88 -4.70 22.05 -10.49
C ALA A 88 -5.35 20.97 -11.37
N ASN A 89 -6.32 21.34 -12.22
CA ASN A 89 -6.95 20.42 -13.15
C ASN A 89 -5.97 19.98 -14.26
N GLU A 90 -5.20 20.93 -14.85
CA GLU A 90 -4.20 20.62 -15.88
C GLU A 90 -3.10 19.68 -15.33
N TYR A 91 -2.59 19.96 -14.13
CA TYR A 91 -1.62 19.09 -13.49
C TYR A 91 -2.16 17.68 -13.25
N ARG A 92 -3.42 17.55 -12.84
CA ARG A 92 -4.05 16.24 -12.63
C ARG A 92 -4.23 15.50 -13.94
N SER A 93 -4.78 16.16 -14.98
CA SER A 93 -5.00 15.55 -16.29
C SER A 93 -3.68 15.13 -16.94
N PHE A 94 -2.64 15.95 -16.80
CA PHE A 94 -1.32 15.62 -17.32
C PHE A 94 -0.69 14.45 -16.53
N TYR A 95 -0.84 14.43 -15.20
CA TYR A 95 -0.38 13.31 -14.38
C TYR A 95 -1.03 11.99 -14.77
N ASP A 96 -2.35 11.96 -14.94
CA ASP A 96 -3.05 10.75 -15.37
C ASP A 96 -2.57 10.30 -16.77
N SER A 97 -2.42 11.25 -17.71
CA SER A 97 -1.91 10.94 -19.05
C SER A 97 -0.50 10.35 -19.01
N LEU A 98 0.36 10.88 -18.15
CA LEU A 98 1.73 10.42 -17.95
C LEU A 98 1.77 9.00 -17.36
N MET A 99 0.96 8.73 -16.34
CA MET A 99 0.92 7.44 -15.69
C MET A 99 0.37 6.33 -16.61
N TYR A 100 -0.65 6.63 -17.42
CA TYR A 100 -1.14 5.70 -18.44
C TYR A 100 -0.15 5.51 -19.60
N LEU A 101 0.59 6.55 -19.99
CA LEU A 101 1.62 6.43 -21.02
C LEU A 101 2.73 5.48 -20.61
N LEU A 102 3.15 5.48 -19.33
CA LEU A 102 4.14 4.55 -18.82
C LEU A 102 3.78 3.08 -19.11
N GLU A 103 2.49 2.73 -19.08
CA GLU A 103 2.02 1.37 -19.34
C GLU A 103 2.11 0.95 -20.82
N THR A 104 2.29 1.90 -21.73
CA THR A 104 2.41 1.67 -23.18
C THR A 104 3.85 1.62 -23.66
N LEU A 105 4.80 2.06 -22.83
CA LEU A 105 6.22 2.06 -23.16
C LEU A 105 6.83 0.67 -22.94
N PRO A 106 7.96 0.34 -23.60
CA PRO A 106 8.66 -0.94 -23.42
C PRO A 106 9.47 -0.97 -22.12
N VAL A 107 8.79 -0.73 -21.01
CA VAL A 107 9.32 -0.72 -19.63
C VAL A 107 8.50 -1.64 -18.74
N ARG A 108 9.05 -2.08 -17.62
CA ARG A 108 8.31 -2.85 -16.62
C ARG A 108 7.79 -1.92 -15.56
N VAL A 109 6.47 -1.92 -15.33
CA VAL A 109 5.83 -1.04 -14.34
C VAL A 109 5.17 -1.88 -13.25
N PHE A 110 5.44 -1.57 -11.98
CA PHE A 110 4.84 -2.18 -10.78
C PHE A 110 4.25 -1.09 -9.86
N ASN A 111 3.01 -1.16 -9.47
CA ASN A 111 1.91 -1.80 -10.19
C ASN A 111 1.50 -0.89 -11.34
N ARG A 112 0.85 -1.46 -12.36
CA ARG A 112 0.25 -0.63 -13.41
C ARG A 112 -0.75 0.34 -12.81
N TYR A 113 -0.74 1.58 -13.28
CA TYR A 113 -1.62 2.62 -12.76
C TYR A 113 -3.11 2.27 -12.85
N ALA A 114 -3.52 1.66 -13.96
CA ALA A 114 -4.88 1.16 -14.13
C ALA A 114 -5.25 0.12 -13.06
N ALA A 115 -4.37 -0.83 -12.75
CA ALA A 115 -4.59 -1.84 -11.72
C ALA A 115 -4.68 -1.21 -10.33
N THR A 116 -3.78 -0.28 -10.00
CA THR A 116 -3.79 0.47 -8.74
C THR A 116 -5.12 1.24 -8.58
N ARG A 117 -5.52 2.02 -9.58
CA ARG A 117 -6.78 2.79 -9.55
C ARG A 117 -8.02 1.93 -9.42
N PHE A 118 -8.02 0.74 -10.02
CA PHE A 118 -9.10 -0.21 -9.91
C PHE A 118 -9.18 -0.81 -8.50
N ILE A 119 -8.04 -1.23 -7.95
CA ILE A 119 -7.98 -1.98 -6.69
C ILE A 119 -7.96 -1.09 -5.43
N ASP A 120 -7.67 0.19 -5.55
CA ASP A 120 -7.77 1.15 -4.43
C ASP A 120 -9.22 1.27 -3.87
N ASN A 121 -10.19 0.72 -4.57
CA ASN A 121 -11.59 0.72 -4.17
C ASN A 121 -11.94 -0.46 -3.26
N LYS A 122 -12.19 -0.22 -1.97
CA LYS A 122 -12.51 -1.27 -0.98
C LYS A 122 -13.67 -2.18 -1.37
N SER A 123 -14.72 -1.63 -2.02
CA SER A 123 -15.86 -2.44 -2.52
C SER A 123 -15.43 -3.41 -3.62
N VAL A 124 -14.59 -2.95 -4.55
CA VAL A 124 -14.04 -3.78 -5.63
C VAL A 124 -13.17 -4.89 -5.06
N GLN A 125 -12.31 -4.58 -4.09
CA GLN A 125 -11.48 -5.58 -3.41
C GLN A 125 -12.32 -6.73 -2.85
N LEU A 126 -13.38 -6.42 -2.08
CA LEU A 126 -14.21 -7.44 -1.43
C LEU A 126 -15.01 -8.29 -2.45
N VAL A 127 -15.54 -7.65 -3.49
CA VAL A 127 -16.26 -8.36 -4.55
C VAL A 127 -15.33 -9.29 -5.32
N LEU A 128 -14.14 -8.79 -5.69
CA LEU A 128 -13.14 -9.56 -6.42
C LEU A 128 -12.59 -10.72 -5.59
N ALA A 129 -12.27 -10.48 -4.31
CA ALA A 129 -11.79 -11.51 -3.38
C ALA A 129 -12.80 -12.66 -3.27
N ARG A 130 -14.09 -12.34 -3.09
CA ARG A 130 -15.17 -13.35 -3.08
C ARG A 130 -15.26 -14.11 -4.40
N ALA A 131 -15.17 -13.42 -5.53
CA ALA A 131 -15.21 -14.04 -6.86
C ALA A 131 -13.97 -14.92 -7.16
N CYS A 132 -12.89 -14.76 -6.39
CA CYS A 132 -11.69 -15.61 -6.42
C CYS A 132 -11.71 -16.73 -5.38
N GLY A 133 -12.78 -16.88 -4.60
CA GLY A 133 -12.95 -17.97 -3.62
C GLY A 133 -12.42 -17.64 -2.21
N MET A 134 -12.05 -16.40 -1.91
CA MET A 134 -11.67 -16.01 -0.56
C MET A 134 -12.90 -15.83 0.34
N ASN A 135 -12.78 -16.16 1.63
CA ASN A 135 -13.79 -15.77 2.60
C ASN A 135 -13.70 -14.26 2.84
N VAL A 136 -14.84 -13.60 2.77
CA VAL A 136 -14.96 -12.14 2.97
C VAL A 136 -16.03 -11.92 4.03
N PRO A 137 -15.76 -11.14 5.10
CA PRO A 137 -16.76 -10.84 6.13
C PRO A 137 -17.99 -10.17 5.52
N ARG A 138 -19.16 -10.41 6.10
CA ARG A 138 -20.38 -9.73 5.68
C ARG A 138 -20.19 -8.24 5.83
N THR A 139 -20.44 -7.50 4.76
CA THR A 139 -20.13 -6.06 4.68
C THR A 139 -21.28 -5.30 4.06
N LEU A 140 -21.64 -4.18 4.68
CA LEU A 140 -22.49 -3.13 4.12
C LEU A 140 -21.65 -1.85 4.01
N MET A 141 -21.72 -1.18 2.87
CA MET A 141 -21.18 0.16 2.67
C MET A 141 -22.35 1.10 2.36
N SER A 142 -22.65 2.03 3.26
CA SER A 142 -23.87 2.82 3.13
C SER A 142 -23.85 4.09 3.97
N ASN A 143 -24.61 5.09 3.51
CA ASN A 143 -25.08 6.22 4.29
C ASN A 143 -26.63 6.27 4.35
N ALA A 144 -27.31 5.18 3.96
CA ALA A 144 -28.76 5.09 4.01
C ALA A 144 -29.21 4.51 5.36
N PRO A 145 -29.87 5.28 6.25
CA PRO A 145 -30.22 4.84 7.61
C PRO A 145 -31.01 3.54 7.64
N GLN A 146 -31.99 3.40 6.75
CA GLN A 146 -32.79 2.18 6.69
C GLN A 146 -31.94 0.94 6.39
N ALA A 147 -31.05 1.02 5.40
CA ALA A 147 -30.15 -0.09 5.05
C ALA A 147 -29.22 -0.47 6.20
N VAL A 148 -28.69 0.54 6.92
CA VAL A 148 -27.85 0.32 8.10
C VAL A 148 -28.63 -0.40 9.19
N ARG A 149 -29.84 0.09 9.54
CA ARG A 149 -30.68 -0.54 10.58
C ARG A 149 -31.11 -1.96 10.19
N GLU A 150 -31.39 -2.21 8.90
CA GLU A 150 -31.70 -3.56 8.39
C GLU A 150 -30.48 -4.49 8.48
N TYR A 151 -29.28 -3.99 8.18
CA TYR A 151 -28.05 -4.75 8.32
C TYR A 151 -27.86 -5.24 9.77
N PHE A 152 -28.01 -4.37 10.76
CA PHE A 152 -27.88 -4.73 12.17
C PHE A 152 -28.99 -5.68 12.65
N ARG A 153 -30.24 -5.51 12.19
CA ARG A 153 -31.34 -6.44 12.50
C ARG A 153 -31.11 -7.84 11.92
N GLY A 154 -30.55 -7.92 10.73
CA GLY A 154 -30.28 -9.19 10.03
C GLY A 154 -28.92 -9.81 10.34
N ASN A 155 -28.08 -9.17 11.16
CA ASN A 155 -26.74 -9.63 11.50
C ASN A 155 -26.56 -9.74 13.03
N PRO A 156 -26.71 -10.96 13.60
CA PRO A 156 -26.51 -11.17 15.05
C PRO A 156 -25.03 -11.14 15.44
N GLN A 157 -24.10 -11.11 14.47
CA GLN A 157 -22.68 -11.09 14.73
C GLN A 157 -22.23 -9.70 15.19
N ARG A 158 -21.11 -9.66 15.92
CA ARG A 158 -20.44 -8.42 16.28
C ARG A 158 -20.05 -7.66 15.00
N THR A 159 -20.25 -6.37 14.99
CA THR A 159 -20.01 -5.51 13.82
C THR A 159 -18.98 -4.45 14.15
N ILE A 160 -18.09 -4.19 13.21
CA ILE A 160 -17.17 -3.06 13.23
C ILE A 160 -17.64 -1.99 12.26
N CYS A 161 -17.38 -0.74 12.63
CA CYS A 161 -17.52 0.42 11.75
C CYS A 161 -16.14 0.98 11.43
N LYS A 162 -15.91 1.27 10.15
CA LYS A 162 -14.66 1.88 9.66
C LYS A 162 -14.92 2.87 8.53
N ALA A 163 -14.04 3.86 8.40
CA ALA A 163 -14.07 4.81 7.30
C ALA A 163 -13.55 4.18 5.99
N PHE A 164 -13.87 4.79 4.85
CA PHE A 164 -13.27 4.42 3.55
C PHE A 164 -11.80 4.80 3.46
N SER A 165 -11.45 5.96 4.03
CA SER A 165 -10.07 6.46 4.08
C SER A 165 -9.73 6.90 5.50
N THR A 166 -8.45 6.85 5.84
CA THR A 166 -7.97 7.44 7.09
C THR A 166 -8.07 8.97 6.99
N HIS A 167 -8.64 9.60 8.02
CA HIS A 167 -8.69 11.04 8.14
C HIS A 167 -8.10 11.47 9.47
N VAL A 168 -7.37 12.59 9.44
CA VAL A 168 -6.73 13.20 10.61
C VAL A 168 -7.34 14.55 10.83
N TRP A 169 -7.90 14.78 12.01
CA TRP A 169 -8.42 16.10 12.41
C TRP A 169 -7.35 16.82 13.22
N GLU A 170 -6.81 17.88 12.66
CA GLU A 170 -5.96 18.81 13.38
C GLU A 170 -6.83 19.88 14.06
N LYS A 171 -6.62 20.11 15.34
CA LYS A 171 -7.30 21.21 16.03
C LYS A 171 -6.53 22.51 15.82
N GLU A 172 -7.23 23.58 15.42
CA GLU A 172 -6.67 24.92 15.14
C GLU A 172 -5.84 25.52 16.30
N GLN A 173 -5.97 25.00 17.52
CA GLN A 173 -5.32 25.55 18.73
C GLN A 173 -4.33 24.57 19.39
N GLY A 174 -3.82 23.59 18.67
CA GLY A 174 -2.89 22.60 19.24
C GLY A 174 -3.57 21.75 20.32
N GLY A 175 -4.21 20.68 19.93
CA GLY A 175 -4.81 19.67 20.79
C GLY A 175 -4.45 18.28 20.29
N PRO A 176 -4.87 17.21 20.96
CA PRO A 176 -4.63 15.86 20.49
C PRO A 176 -5.20 15.67 19.08
N VAL A 177 -4.38 15.15 18.19
CA VAL A 177 -4.77 14.75 16.85
C VAL A 177 -5.78 13.60 16.96
N MET A 178 -6.92 13.73 16.26
CA MET A 178 -7.91 12.64 16.16
C MET A 178 -7.77 11.98 14.81
N VAL A 179 -7.72 10.66 14.80
CA VAL A 179 -7.61 9.85 13.58
C VAL A 179 -8.84 8.95 13.50
N THR A 180 -9.32 8.68 12.27
CA THR A 180 -10.37 7.68 12.08
C THR A 180 -9.85 6.30 12.49
N GLU A 181 -10.55 5.66 13.41
CA GLU A 181 -10.25 4.32 13.88
C GLU A 181 -11.36 3.33 13.49
N THR A 182 -11.00 2.05 13.47
CA THR A 182 -11.99 0.97 13.42
C THR A 182 -12.50 0.70 14.82
N PHE A 183 -13.81 0.74 15.03
CA PHE A 183 -14.41 0.47 16.33
C PHE A 183 -15.57 -0.50 16.21
N GLU A 184 -15.84 -1.20 17.31
CA GLU A 184 -17.00 -2.07 17.39
C GLU A 184 -18.28 -1.23 17.62
N LEU A 185 -19.33 -1.57 16.87
CA LEU A 185 -20.61 -0.88 16.89
C LEU A 185 -21.73 -1.91 17.05
N SER A 186 -22.62 -1.68 18.00
CA SER A 186 -23.83 -2.47 18.23
C SER A 186 -25.09 -1.72 17.81
N ALA A 187 -26.20 -2.41 17.68
CA ALA A 187 -27.46 -1.84 17.21
C ALA A 187 -27.99 -0.72 18.13
N ASP A 188 -27.77 -0.81 19.43
CA ASP A 188 -28.15 0.19 20.44
C ASP A 188 -27.23 1.42 20.47
N MET A 189 -26.06 1.34 19.84
CA MET A 189 -25.11 2.44 19.69
C MET A 189 -25.33 3.21 18.37
N LEU A 190 -26.26 2.78 17.51
CA LEU A 190 -26.49 3.45 16.24
C LEU A 190 -26.99 4.88 16.49
N PRO A 191 -26.35 5.88 15.86
CA PRO A 191 -26.79 7.27 15.98
C PRO A 191 -28.10 7.51 15.24
N ASP A 192 -28.63 8.73 15.36
CA ASP A 192 -29.79 9.17 14.63
C ASP A 192 -29.58 9.17 13.11
N ASP A 193 -30.67 9.12 12.36
CA ASP A 193 -30.67 9.03 10.90
C ASP A 193 -29.91 10.20 10.24
N GLU A 194 -29.97 11.40 10.80
CA GLU A 194 -29.25 12.57 10.32
C GLU A 194 -27.73 12.32 10.35
N VAL A 195 -27.22 11.74 11.44
CA VAL A 195 -25.77 11.41 11.58
C VAL A 195 -25.37 10.28 10.63
N LEU A 196 -26.24 9.27 10.44
CA LEU A 196 -25.95 8.19 9.49
C LEU A 196 -25.86 8.68 8.03
N THR A 197 -26.58 9.75 7.67
CA THR A 197 -26.51 10.33 6.32
C THR A 197 -25.32 11.25 6.09
N PHE A 198 -24.66 11.71 7.17
CA PHE A 198 -23.57 12.68 7.09
C PHE A 198 -22.39 12.20 6.23
N ALA A 199 -21.99 10.94 6.40
CA ALA A 199 -20.93 10.33 5.60
C ALA A 199 -21.19 8.83 5.43
N PRO A 200 -20.90 8.25 4.24
CA PRO A 200 -20.92 6.80 4.07
C PRO A 200 -19.87 6.13 4.95
N ALA A 201 -20.23 4.97 5.51
CA ALA A 201 -19.33 4.17 6.32
C ALA A 201 -19.36 2.70 5.89
N ILE A 202 -18.38 1.94 6.35
CA ILE A 202 -18.25 0.50 6.15
C ILE A 202 -18.65 -0.19 7.44
N TYR A 203 -19.76 -0.94 7.42
CA TYR A 203 -20.22 -1.81 8.49
C TYR A 203 -19.86 -3.24 8.13
N GLN A 204 -19.04 -3.88 8.93
CA GLN A 204 -18.49 -5.19 8.60
C GLN A 204 -18.57 -6.13 9.79
N GLU A 205 -18.88 -7.40 9.54
CA GLU A 205 -18.82 -8.46 10.56
C GLU A 205 -17.43 -8.52 11.17
N LEU A 206 -17.36 -8.52 12.49
CA LEU A 206 -16.11 -8.70 13.22
C LEU A 206 -15.67 -10.16 13.17
N VAL A 207 -14.54 -10.42 12.56
CA VAL A 207 -13.89 -11.73 12.60
C VAL A 207 -13.19 -11.89 13.95
N VAL A 208 -13.66 -12.85 14.77
CA VAL A 208 -12.99 -13.21 16.02
C VAL A 208 -11.74 -14.02 15.67
N LYS A 209 -10.61 -13.36 15.64
CA LYS A 209 -9.35 -13.89 15.12
C LYS A 209 -8.45 -14.50 16.20
N LYS A 210 -7.63 -15.49 15.81
CA LYS A 210 -6.48 -15.97 16.56
C LYS A 210 -5.30 -15.01 16.39
N PHE A 211 -5.03 -14.61 15.15
CA PHE A 211 -3.98 -13.68 14.74
C PHE A 211 -4.30 -13.08 13.37
N ASP A 212 -3.60 -12.01 13.04
CA ASP A 212 -3.62 -11.43 11.71
C ASP A 212 -2.52 -12.06 10.83
N VAL A 213 -2.69 -11.97 9.52
CA VAL A 213 -1.64 -12.34 8.55
C VAL A 213 -1.41 -11.17 7.60
N ARG A 214 -0.16 -10.74 7.49
CA ARG A 214 0.33 -9.94 6.38
C ARG A 214 0.88 -10.89 5.32
N MET A 215 0.29 -10.87 4.13
CA MET A 215 0.79 -11.63 2.99
C MET A 215 1.32 -10.68 1.93
N VAL A 216 2.54 -10.91 1.46
CA VAL A 216 3.19 -10.11 0.41
C VAL A 216 3.15 -10.91 -0.88
N LEU A 217 2.50 -10.35 -1.91
CA LEU A 217 2.49 -10.86 -3.28
C LEU A 217 3.68 -10.26 -4.03
N LEU A 218 4.48 -11.09 -4.66
CA LEU A 218 5.61 -10.71 -5.53
C LEU A 218 5.52 -11.50 -6.85
N GLY A 219 4.87 -10.93 -7.86
CA GLY A 219 4.59 -11.61 -9.12
C GLY A 219 3.69 -12.83 -8.94
N GLU A 220 4.25 -14.02 -9.14
CA GLU A 220 3.54 -15.30 -8.98
C GLU A 220 3.85 -16.00 -7.64
N ALA A 221 4.51 -15.31 -6.70
CA ALA A 221 4.83 -15.84 -5.40
C ALA A 221 4.08 -15.08 -4.28
N VAL A 222 3.71 -15.80 -3.22
CA VAL A 222 3.12 -15.21 -2.01
C VAL A 222 3.92 -15.61 -0.78
N TYR A 223 4.12 -14.66 0.11
CA TYR A 223 4.85 -14.85 1.37
C TYR A 223 3.96 -14.41 2.52
N SER A 224 3.59 -15.34 3.39
CA SER A 224 2.68 -15.10 4.52
C SER A 224 3.43 -14.97 5.83
N TYR A 225 3.05 -13.96 6.61
CA TYR A 225 3.63 -13.67 7.91
C TYR A 225 2.51 -13.52 8.94
N SER A 226 2.51 -14.39 9.96
CA SER A 226 1.59 -14.26 11.10
C SER A 226 1.98 -13.08 11.96
N LEU A 227 0.99 -12.33 12.43
CA LEU A 227 1.14 -11.19 13.31
C LEU A 227 0.44 -11.50 14.64
N HIS A 228 1.23 -11.80 15.66
CA HIS A 228 0.71 -12.12 16.96
C HIS A 228 0.72 -10.90 17.87
N ASN A 229 -0.47 -10.46 18.24
CA ASN A 229 -0.70 -9.39 19.18
C ASN A 229 -1.09 -9.98 20.56
N PRO A 230 -0.27 -9.84 21.60
CA PRO A 230 -0.53 -10.44 22.91
C PRO A 230 -1.78 -9.90 23.61
N LYS A 231 -2.28 -8.72 23.23
CA LYS A 231 -3.47 -8.12 23.84
C LYS A 231 -4.77 -8.43 23.08
N GLY A 232 -4.72 -9.10 21.93
CA GLY A 232 -5.90 -9.45 21.14
C GLY A 232 -6.68 -8.22 20.66
N ALA A 233 -6.01 -7.08 20.44
CA ALA A 233 -6.64 -5.85 19.98
C ALA A 233 -7.29 -6.03 18.60
N LEU A 234 -8.34 -5.28 18.35
CA LEU A 234 -9.06 -5.24 17.07
C LEU A 234 -8.12 -4.89 15.91
N ASP A 235 -7.25 -3.90 16.12
CA ASP A 235 -6.20 -3.46 15.22
C ASP A 235 -4.83 -3.74 15.85
N TRP A 236 -3.90 -4.36 15.10
CA TRP A 236 -2.56 -4.69 15.57
C TRP A 236 -1.60 -3.49 15.53
N ARG A 237 -1.90 -2.45 14.75
CA ARG A 237 -1.02 -1.29 14.53
C ARG A 237 -0.61 -0.56 15.81
N PRO A 238 -1.52 -0.27 16.77
CA PRO A 238 -1.13 0.37 18.02
C PRO A 238 -0.19 -0.46 18.91
N ASP A 239 -0.19 -1.79 18.75
CA ASP A 239 0.73 -2.64 19.50
C ASP A 239 2.05 -2.85 18.77
N ALA A 240 2.05 -2.71 17.45
CA ALA A 240 3.28 -2.64 16.65
C ALA A 240 4.12 -1.43 17.05
N THR A 241 3.52 -0.25 17.20
CA THR A 241 4.23 0.97 17.65
C THR A 241 4.85 0.83 19.05
N LYS A 242 4.37 -0.12 19.86
CA LYS A 242 4.91 -0.41 21.19
C LYS A 242 5.94 -1.54 21.20
N GLY A 243 6.33 -2.07 20.03
CA GLY A 243 7.26 -3.18 19.92
C GLY A 243 6.71 -4.50 20.46
N LEU A 244 5.38 -4.64 20.61
CA LEU A 244 4.74 -5.82 21.18
C LEU A 244 4.35 -6.86 20.12
N LEU A 245 4.39 -6.51 18.85
CA LEU A 245 4.03 -7.39 17.75
C LEU A 245 5.15 -8.43 17.50
N LYS A 246 4.75 -9.68 17.29
CA LYS A 246 5.67 -10.72 16.79
C LYS A 246 5.26 -11.13 15.38
N ALA A 247 6.22 -11.13 14.46
CA ALA A 247 6.03 -11.55 13.08
C ALA A 247 6.83 -12.83 12.81
N GLU A 248 6.16 -13.85 12.24
CA GLU A 248 6.79 -15.14 11.91
C GLU A 248 6.33 -15.59 10.50
N ALA A 249 7.24 -16.18 9.72
CA ALA A 249 6.86 -16.78 8.44
C ALA A 249 5.97 -18.00 8.67
N ILE A 250 4.90 -18.11 7.89
CA ILE A 250 3.98 -19.23 7.92
C ILE A 250 3.73 -19.78 6.52
N VAL A 251 3.37 -21.04 6.44
CA VAL A 251 2.99 -21.67 5.18
C VAL A 251 1.60 -21.20 4.76
N THR A 252 1.49 -20.70 3.53
CA THR A 252 0.18 -20.37 2.93
C THR A 252 -0.51 -21.66 2.50
N PRO A 253 -1.79 -21.89 2.89
CA PRO A 253 -2.54 -23.01 2.35
C PRO A 253 -2.68 -22.91 0.81
N PRO A 254 -2.54 -24.01 0.06
CA PRO A 254 -2.55 -23.97 -1.40
C PRO A 254 -3.83 -23.37 -2.02
N GLU A 255 -4.98 -23.56 -1.36
CA GLU A 255 -6.25 -22.97 -1.79
C GLU A 255 -6.30 -21.45 -1.60
N VAL A 256 -5.66 -20.93 -0.55
CA VAL A 256 -5.55 -19.49 -0.30
C VAL A 256 -4.57 -18.87 -1.30
N GLU A 257 -3.41 -19.48 -1.51
CA GLU A 257 -2.43 -19.07 -2.52
C GLU A 257 -3.08 -18.98 -3.91
N LYS A 258 -3.77 -20.04 -4.33
CA LYS A 258 -4.50 -20.07 -5.60
C LYS A 258 -5.52 -18.93 -5.72
N SER A 259 -6.24 -18.63 -4.64
CA SER A 259 -7.24 -17.55 -4.62
C SER A 259 -6.59 -16.18 -4.73
N VAL A 260 -5.45 -15.96 -4.07
CA VAL A 260 -4.68 -14.70 -4.14
C VAL A 260 -4.07 -14.51 -5.53
N LEU A 261 -3.49 -15.55 -6.13
CA LEU A 261 -2.95 -15.48 -7.49
C LEU A 261 -4.07 -15.23 -8.53
N ALA A 262 -5.24 -15.83 -8.35
CA ALA A 262 -6.40 -15.54 -9.18
C ALA A 262 -6.90 -14.09 -9.03
N PHE A 263 -6.86 -13.55 -7.83
CA PHE A 263 -7.14 -12.14 -7.54
C PHE A 263 -6.13 -11.23 -8.24
N ALA A 264 -4.83 -11.51 -8.09
CA ALA A 264 -3.75 -10.77 -8.72
C ALA A 264 -3.89 -10.73 -10.26
N ALA A 265 -4.14 -11.88 -10.88
CA ALA A 265 -4.36 -11.99 -12.32
C ALA A 265 -5.57 -11.16 -12.79
N LYS A 266 -6.70 -11.18 -12.04
CA LYS A 266 -7.91 -10.43 -12.40
C LYS A 266 -7.80 -8.93 -12.15
N SER A 267 -7.04 -8.51 -11.14
CA SER A 267 -6.81 -7.11 -10.80
C SER A 267 -5.67 -6.46 -11.58
N GLY A 268 -4.77 -7.27 -12.16
CA GLY A 268 -3.55 -6.80 -12.80
C GLY A 268 -2.44 -6.41 -11.81
N LEU A 269 -2.56 -6.80 -10.54
CA LEU A 269 -1.52 -6.54 -9.54
C LEU A 269 -0.33 -7.49 -9.73
N ALA A 270 0.86 -6.93 -9.81
CA ALA A 270 2.13 -7.67 -9.74
C ALA A 270 2.73 -7.64 -8.33
N PHE A 271 2.28 -6.73 -7.48
CA PHE A 271 2.74 -6.53 -6.11
C PHE A 271 1.58 -6.08 -5.23
N GLY A 272 1.54 -6.55 -3.99
CA GLY A 272 0.57 -6.08 -3.01
C GLY A 272 0.75 -6.71 -1.64
N SER A 273 0.31 -6.00 -0.61
CA SER A 273 0.25 -6.49 0.76
C SER A 273 -1.20 -6.78 1.14
N PHE A 274 -1.52 -8.05 1.30
CA PHE A 274 -2.85 -8.53 1.67
C PHE A 274 -2.95 -8.67 3.17
N ASP A 275 -4.05 -8.25 3.74
CA ASP A 275 -4.40 -8.46 5.14
C ASP A 275 -5.46 -9.54 5.27
N PHE A 276 -5.14 -10.57 6.06
CA PHE A 276 -6.08 -11.62 6.43
C PHE A 276 -6.21 -11.69 7.95
N ALA A 277 -7.37 -12.14 8.41
CA ALA A 277 -7.58 -12.60 9.78
C ALA A 277 -7.76 -14.11 9.79
N ILE A 278 -7.11 -14.81 10.72
CA ILE A 278 -7.28 -16.24 10.91
C ILE A 278 -8.20 -16.47 12.11
N ASP A 279 -9.34 -17.10 11.89
CA ASP A 279 -10.32 -17.35 12.96
C ASP A 279 -9.99 -18.57 13.81
N GLN A 280 -10.85 -18.86 14.80
CA GLN A 280 -10.68 -19.99 15.75
C GLN A 280 -10.78 -21.37 15.07
N GLN A 281 -11.26 -21.43 13.81
CA GLN A 281 -11.37 -22.65 13.01
C GLN A 281 -10.30 -22.70 11.89
N ASP A 282 -9.25 -21.89 11.99
CA ASP A 282 -8.16 -21.76 10.99
C ASP A 282 -8.61 -21.32 9.60
N ARG A 283 -9.78 -20.67 9.48
CA ARG A 283 -10.24 -20.12 8.23
C ARG A 283 -9.58 -18.76 8.00
N TRP A 284 -9.16 -18.53 6.76
CA TRP A 284 -8.56 -17.30 6.28
C TRP A 284 -9.65 -16.34 5.80
N TRP A 285 -9.72 -15.17 6.42
CA TRP A 285 -10.67 -14.11 6.08
C TRP A 285 -9.94 -12.95 5.44
N PHE A 286 -10.21 -12.67 4.17
CA PHE A 286 -9.65 -11.51 3.48
C PHE A 286 -10.26 -10.23 4.04
N LEU A 287 -9.42 -9.28 4.42
CA LEU A 287 -9.82 -7.98 4.95
C LEU A 287 -9.63 -6.87 3.93
N GLU A 288 -8.42 -6.73 3.38
CA GLU A 288 -8.08 -5.74 2.36
C GLU A 288 -6.76 -6.11 1.67
N VAL A 289 -6.46 -5.42 0.56
CA VAL A 289 -5.15 -5.39 -0.08
C VAL A 289 -4.68 -3.94 -0.20
N ASN A 290 -3.41 -3.71 0.12
CA ASN A 290 -2.71 -2.46 -0.12
C ASN A 290 -1.76 -2.66 -1.29
N GLU A 291 -2.07 -2.07 -2.43
CA GLU A 291 -1.34 -2.22 -3.69
C GLU A 291 0.00 -1.48 -3.69
N GLY A 292 0.10 -0.42 -2.89
CA GLY A 292 1.35 0.29 -2.65
C GLY A 292 2.24 -0.36 -1.58
N GLY A 293 1.70 -1.31 -0.82
CA GLY A 293 2.33 -2.13 0.21
C GLY A 293 3.28 -1.43 1.19
N GLN A 294 3.03 -1.58 2.48
CA GLN A 294 4.05 -1.33 3.51
C GLN A 294 4.46 -2.69 4.06
N PHE A 295 5.73 -3.07 3.93
CA PHE A 295 6.21 -4.41 4.26
C PHE A 295 7.59 -4.42 4.96
N LEU A 296 8.43 -3.40 4.83
CA LEU A 296 9.77 -3.39 5.44
C LEU A 296 9.76 -3.46 6.97
N TRP A 297 8.67 -3.00 7.59
CA TRP A 297 8.49 -3.14 9.03
C TRP A 297 8.48 -4.62 9.50
N LEU A 298 8.17 -5.57 8.63
CA LEU A 298 8.27 -6.99 8.94
C LEU A 298 9.70 -7.39 9.28
N ASP A 299 10.69 -6.91 8.51
CA ASP A 299 12.11 -7.17 8.78
C ASP A 299 12.62 -6.42 10.02
N ALA A 300 11.96 -5.30 10.40
CA ALA A 300 12.25 -4.62 11.65
C ALA A 300 11.81 -5.45 12.87
N PHE A 301 10.70 -6.18 12.78
CA PHE A 301 10.23 -7.09 13.84
C PHE A 301 10.95 -8.43 13.83
N ASN A 302 11.27 -8.96 12.66
CA ASN A 302 11.98 -10.23 12.52
C ASN A 302 12.89 -10.22 11.28
N PRO A 303 14.20 -9.98 11.46
CA PRO A 303 15.15 -9.92 10.35
C PRO A 303 15.27 -11.20 9.53
N ASN A 304 14.86 -12.34 10.07
CA ASN A 304 14.93 -13.62 9.37
C ASN A 304 13.82 -13.81 8.32
N LEU A 305 12.91 -12.83 8.17
CA LEU A 305 11.86 -12.87 7.16
C LEU A 305 12.37 -12.53 5.76
N HIS A 306 13.44 -11.73 5.67
CA HIS A 306 14.11 -11.35 4.43
C HIS A 306 13.16 -10.73 3.38
N VAL A 307 12.20 -9.92 3.84
CA VAL A 307 11.17 -9.36 2.96
C VAL A 307 11.75 -8.31 2.02
N GLN A 308 12.70 -7.51 2.51
CA GLN A 308 13.44 -6.56 1.69
C GLN A 308 14.15 -7.25 0.54
N GLU A 309 14.95 -8.27 0.84
CA GLU A 309 15.76 -8.98 -0.14
C GLU A 309 14.90 -9.69 -1.18
N LYS A 310 13.78 -10.31 -0.76
CA LYS A 310 12.80 -10.91 -1.68
C LYS A 310 12.17 -9.88 -2.62
N PHE A 311 11.81 -8.72 -2.09
CA PHE A 311 11.25 -7.64 -2.91
C PHE A 311 12.27 -7.10 -3.92
N LEU A 312 13.53 -6.93 -3.52
CA LEU A 312 14.61 -6.50 -4.42
C LEU A 312 14.91 -7.53 -5.51
N ALA A 313 14.87 -8.82 -5.15
CA ALA A 313 14.97 -9.90 -6.13
C ALA A 313 13.81 -9.83 -7.14
N PHE A 314 12.56 -9.68 -6.67
CA PHE A 314 11.40 -9.51 -7.54
C PHE A 314 11.53 -8.31 -8.50
N LEU A 315 11.99 -7.15 -8.02
CA LEU A 315 12.19 -5.97 -8.86
C LEU A 315 13.20 -6.18 -9.98
N THR A 316 14.22 -6.98 -9.73
CA THR A 316 15.38 -7.12 -10.64
C THR A 316 15.31 -8.33 -11.55
N LEU A 317 14.54 -9.35 -11.18
CA LEU A 317 14.31 -10.54 -12.01
C LEU A 317 13.36 -10.23 -13.18
N PRO A 318 13.40 -11.00 -14.29
CA PRO A 318 12.41 -10.90 -15.36
C PRO A 318 10.97 -11.05 -14.86
N GLU A 319 10.03 -10.44 -15.56
CA GLU A 319 8.58 -10.62 -15.27
C GLU A 319 8.20 -12.10 -15.43
N GLY A 320 7.31 -12.60 -14.54
CA GLY A 320 6.92 -14.02 -14.52
C GLY A 320 7.96 -14.97 -13.91
N SER A 321 9.00 -14.45 -13.26
CA SER A 321 9.95 -15.31 -12.54
C SER A 321 9.25 -16.03 -11.39
N PRO A 322 9.45 -17.36 -11.24
CA PRO A 322 8.83 -18.14 -10.18
C PRO A 322 9.40 -17.77 -8.81
N GLY A 323 8.67 -18.09 -7.73
CA GLY A 323 9.08 -17.82 -6.36
C GLY A 323 10.46 -18.41 -6.01
N GLU A 324 10.80 -19.58 -6.52
CA GLU A 324 12.12 -20.18 -6.33
C GLU A 324 13.26 -19.31 -6.87
N ALA A 325 13.05 -18.60 -7.98
CA ALA A 325 14.04 -17.66 -8.51
C ALA A 325 14.23 -16.45 -7.57
N ILE A 326 13.14 -15.97 -6.95
CA ILE A 326 13.18 -14.91 -5.94
C ILE A 326 14.00 -15.39 -4.72
N GLU A 327 13.72 -16.59 -4.20
CA GLU A 327 14.42 -17.19 -3.08
C GLU A 327 15.94 -17.38 -3.36
N GLN A 328 16.29 -17.76 -4.58
CA GLN A 328 17.71 -17.90 -4.97
C GLN A 328 18.42 -16.55 -5.14
N ALA A 329 17.69 -15.53 -5.64
CA ALA A 329 18.28 -14.24 -5.95
C ALA A 329 18.36 -13.31 -4.72
N GLN A 330 17.56 -13.54 -3.69
CA GLN A 330 17.47 -12.66 -2.51
C GLN A 330 18.84 -12.42 -1.84
N SER A 331 19.69 -13.44 -1.76
CA SER A 331 21.03 -13.36 -1.15
C SER A 331 22.00 -12.40 -1.84
N ARG A 332 21.64 -11.84 -3.00
CA ARG A 332 22.43 -10.84 -3.72
C ARG A 332 22.31 -9.45 -3.13
N PHE A 333 21.34 -9.22 -2.28
CA PHE A 333 21.00 -7.91 -1.75
C PHE A 333 21.37 -7.80 -0.27
N PRO A 334 21.82 -6.61 0.18
CA PRO A 334 21.97 -6.32 1.60
C PRO A 334 20.63 -6.38 2.31
N SER A 335 20.69 -6.82 3.56
CA SER A 335 19.51 -6.93 4.41
C SER A 335 19.06 -5.56 4.98
N TRP A 336 17.87 -5.52 5.56
CA TRP A 336 17.41 -4.40 6.36
C TRP A 336 18.38 -4.06 7.50
N GLN A 337 18.99 -5.06 8.15
CA GLN A 337 19.95 -4.86 9.22
C GLN A 337 21.26 -4.22 8.72
N ASP A 338 21.72 -4.60 7.52
CA ASP A 338 22.88 -3.97 6.89
C ASP A 338 22.62 -2.48 6.60
N TYR A 339 21.39 -2.14 6.14
CA TYR A 339 20.99 -0.75 5.96
C TYR A 339 21.00 0.02 7.30
N LEU A 340 20.42 -0.54 8.36
CA LEU A 340 20.41 0.07 9.68
C LEU A 340 21.81 0.26 10.28
N ALA A 341 22.77 -0.58 9.91
CA ALA A 341 24.18 -0.48 10.30
C ALA A 341 24.99 0.49 9.42
N SER A 342 24.43 0.93 8.28
CA SER A 342 25.11 1.79 7.32
C SER A 342 25.01 3.27 7.69
N PRO A 343 25.98 4.11 7.27
CA PRO A 343 25.85 5.58 7.40
C PRO A 343 24.68 6.20 6.63
N ALA A 344 24.10 5.47 5.67
CA ALA A 344 22.98 5.95 4.88
C ALA A 344 21.71 6.18 5.73
N LYS A 345 21.54 5.43 6.82
CA LYS A 345 20.46 5.63 7.80
C LYS A 345 20.47 7.04 8.40
N ASP A 346 21.64 7.56 8.71
CA ASP A 346 21.79 8.86 9.39
C ASP A 346 21.51 10.06 8.46
N GLN A 347 21.35 9.81 7.16
CA GLN A 347 20.96 10.83 6.16
C GLN A 347 19.44 10.99 6.07
N GLN A 348 18.68 10.23 6.82
CA GLN A 348 17.22 10.32 6.86
C GLN A 348 16.73 11.30 7.94
N PRO A 349 15.55 11.92 7.78
CA PRO A 349 14.91 12.67 8.86
C PRO A 349 14.71 11.77 10.10
N PRO A 350 14.81 12.34 11.32
CA PRO A 350 14.71 11.58 12.57
C PRO A 350 13.42 10.76 12.74
N GLU A 351 12.33 11.16 12.09
CA GLU A 351 11.03 10.48 12.11
C GLU A 351 11.07 9.06 11.52
N LEU A 352 12.12 8.74 10.74
CA LEU A 352 12.26 7.45 10.05
C LEU A 352 13.20 6.47 10.76
N ALA A 353 13.95 6.94 11.74
CA ALA A 353 14.82 6.10 12.58
C ALA A 353 14.01 5.34 13.66
N ASP A 354 12.76 5.74 13.89
CA ASP A 354 11.87 5.13 14.85
C ASP A 354 10.93 4.13 14.15
N PRO A 355 10.96 2.84 14.47
CA PRO A 355 9.95 1.89 14.00
C PRO A 355 8.52 2.34 14.31
N GLU A 356 8.33 3.13 15.36
CA GLU A 356 7.04 3.73 15.72
C GLU A 356 6.60 4.78 14.69
N ALA A 357 7.49 5.58 14.15
CA ALA A 357 7.18 6.61 13.15
C ALA A 357 6.74 6.02 11.79
N ALA A 358 7.14 4.80 11.47
CA ALA A 358 6.72 4.12 10.24
C ALA A 358 5.19 3.90 10.15
N PHE A 359 4.49 3.97 11.28
CA PHE A 359 3.03 3.80 11.36
C PHE A 359 2.26 5.13 11.44
N VAL A 360 2.92 6.25 11.74
CA VAL A 360 2.28 7.56 11.93
C VAL A 360 2.13 8.32 10.61
N SER A 361 2.96 8.07 9.61
CA SER A 361 2.86 8.72 8.30
C SER A 361 1.87 8.01 7.36
N ILE A 362 0.62 7.88 7.79
CA ILE A 362 -0.50 7.63 6.88
C ILE A 362 -1.13 8.99 6.59
N GLU A 363 -0.50 9.78 5.74
CA GLU A 363 -1.21 10.84 5.04
C GLU A 363 -1.68 10.31 3.67
N PRO A 364 -2.90 10.73 3.25
CA PRO A 364 -3.57 10.23 2.05
C PRO A 364 -2.87 10.58 0.75
#